data_4fdaea9841c5d78a911f3a64e9e61ce5
#
_entry.id   4fdaea9841c5d78a911f3a64e9e61ce5
#
_cell.length_a   1.000
_cell.length_b   1.000
_cell.length_c   1.000
_cell.angle_alpha   90.00
_cell.angle_beta   90.00
_cell.angle_gamma   90.00
#
_symmetry.space_group_name_H-M   'P 1'
#
loop_
_entity.id
_entity.type
_entity.pdbx_description
1 polymer ?
#
loop_
_entity_poly.entity_id
_entity_poly.type
_entity_poly.pdbx_seq_one_letter_code
_entity_poly.pdbx_strand_id
1 'polypeptide(L)'
;MTTTRTATRPTTATPTNTHFQISEFALKMKKHILVEKPISLSEKEVRNLEKISKRNKKKIFVDYPFIFSGSINFIRKLIESNRFGKLNEIESYREQAPVRKDVNVVWDLAVHDLSILFYLLKSNPIKSKSLKINNAKSPKSDTAFINLTYKNKLNVFIKNTWISPIKIRLMKFKFKNAIIYCDENESMYKIKIYFKKAKQAKYSLEVPEIDLAEPLSRLVNYIYKNIKNNERNVFDYMNINITKTLKKIS
;
A
#
# COMPACT_ATOMS: atom_id res chain seq x y z
N MET A 1 -28.28 -4.45 35.33
CA MET A 1 -27.09 -3.66 35.00
C MET A 1 -26.14 -4.52 34.17
N THR A 2 -26.26 -4.44 32.86
CA THR A 2 -25.42 -5.20 31.91
C THR A 2 -24.22 -4.32 31.53
N THR A 3 -23.06 -4.62 32.10
CA THR A 3 -21.79 -3.98 31.75
C THR A 3 -21.37 -4.44 30.35
N THR A 4 -21.63 -3.63 29.34
CA THR A 4 -21.02 -3.75 28.02
C THR A 4 -19.52 -3.56 28.15
N ARG A 5 -18.76 -4.65 28.13
CA ARG A 5 -17.32 -4.63 27.95
C ARG A 5 -17.03 -4.08 26.54
N THR A 6 -16.73 -2.79 26.46
CA THR A 6 -16.11 -2.21 25.28
C THR A 6 -14.77 -2.90 25.06
N ALA A 7 -14.70 -3.73 24.04
CA ALA A 7 -13.44 -4.34 23.60
C ALA A 7 -12.56 -3.23 23.04
N THR A 8 -11.69 -2.66 23.88
CA THR A 8 -10.63 -1.74 23.44
C THR A 8 -9.69 -2.49 22.53
N ARG A 9 -9.78 -2.21 21.22
CA ARG A 9 -8.84 -2.72 20.22
C ARG A 9 -7.55 -1.93 20.35
N PRO A 10 -6.39 -2.53 20.61
CA PRO A 10 -5.14 -1.78 20.65
C PRO A 10 -4.78 -1.34 19.23
N THR A 11 -4.94 -0.05 18.96
CA THR A 11 -4.42 0.63 17.77
C THR A 11 -3.10 1.27 18.15
N THR A 12 -2.00 0.91 17.48
CA THR A 12 -0.69 1.50 17.76
C THR A 12 -0.46 2.69 16.82
N ALA A 13 -0.83 3.89 17.25
CA ALA A 13 -0.45 5.16 16.64
C ALA A 13 0.79 5.72 17.36
N THR A 14 1.91 5.01 17.29
CA THR A 14 3.14 5.28 18.05
C THR A 14 4.35 5.40 17.10
N PRO A 15 5.51 5.88 17.54
CA PRO A 15 6.72 5.87 16.72
C PRO A 15 7.08 4.48 16.18
N THR A 16 7.58 4.40 14.95
CA THR A 16 7.83 3.15 14.23
C THR A 16 8.67 2.12 15.00
N ASN A 17 9.64 2.57 15.78
CA ASN A 17 10.51 1.71 16.58
C ASN A 17 9.80 0.99 17.73
N THR A 18 8.59 1.40 18.10
CA THR A 18 7.78 0.77 19.17
C THR A 18 6.78 -0.26 18.63
N HIS A 19 6.50 -0.24 17.31
CA HIS A 19 5.47 -1.09 16.70
C HIS A 19 5.67 -2.57 16.99
N PHE A 20 6.91 -3.05 16.85
CA PHE A 20 7.23 -4.46 17.10
C PHE A 20 6.93 -4.87 18.53
N GLN A 21 7.45 -4.15 19.53
CA GLN A 21 7.33 -4.50 20.93
C GLN A 21 5.86 -4.51 21.40
N ILE A 22 5.10 -3.47 21.01
CA ILE A 22 3.68 -3.36 21.37
C ILE A 22 2.88 -4.47 20.69
N SER A 23 3.16 -4.75 19.41
CA SER A 23 2.50 -5.81 18.66
C SER A 23 2.80 -7.20 19.22
N GLU A 24 4.06 -7.46 19.58
CA GLU A 24 4.48 -8.70 20.18
C GLU A 24 3.77 -8.95 21.52
N PHE A 25 3.76 -7.94 22.39
CA PHE A 25 3.06 -7.99 23.67
C PHE A 25 1.57 -8.29 23.49
N ALA A 26 0.88 -7.54 22.63
CA ALA A 26 -0.55 -7.72 22.41
C ALA A 26 -0.88 -9.12 21.82
N LEU A 27 -0.06 -9.61 20.89
CA LEU A 27 -0.22 -10.97 20.36
C LEU A 27 0.02 -12.06 21.40
N LYS A 28 1.01 -11.90 22.30
CA LYS A 28 1.25 -12.79 23.45
C LYS A 28 0.07 -12.80 24.41
N MET A 29 -0.57 -11.65 24.60
CA MET A 29 -1.82 -11.49 25.36
C MET A 29 -3.07 -11.98 24.59
N LYS A 30 -2.88 -12.73 23.51
CA LYS A 30 -3.94 -13.33 22.68
C LYS A 30 -4.94 -12.30 22.14
N LYS A 31 -4.46 -11.10 21.76
CA LYS A 31 -5.28 -10.06 21.10
C LYS A 31 -5.02 -10.04 19.59
N HIS A 32 -6.06 -9.75 18.79
CA HIS A 32 -5.88 -9.31 17.40
C HIS A 32 -5.31 -7.89 17.43
N ILE A 33 -4.49 -7.55 16.46
CA ILE A 33 -3.85 -6.22 16.40
C ILE A 33 -4.15 -5.50 15.09
N LEU A 34 -4.30 -4.19 15.17
CA LEU A 34 -4.18 -3.25 14.05
C LEU A 34 -2.99 -2.35 14.38
N VAL A 35 -1.99 -2.34 13.52
CA VAL A 35 -0.75 -1.59 13.71
C VAL A 35 -0.53 -0.61 12.57
N GLU A 36 0.04 0.55 12.89
CA GLU A 36 0.45 1.55 11.89
C GLU A 36 1.55 1.03 10.97
N LYS A 37 1.61 1.63 9.77
CA LYS A 37 2.67 1.36 8.81
C LYS A 37 3.96 2.15 9.16
N PRO A 38 5.12 1.60 8.86
CA PRO A 38 5.39 0.19 8.58
C PRO A 38 5.26 -0.66 9.85
N ILE A 39 4.86 -1.91 9.71
CA ILE A 39 4.70 -2.82 10.87
C ILE A 39 6.00 -2.99 11.67
N SER A 40 7.13 -2.97 10.99
CA SER A 40 8.50 -2.99 11.55
C SER A 40 9.52 -2.65 10.45
N LEU A 41 10.69 -2.19 10.84
CA LEU A 41 11.84 -1.97 9.96
C LEU A 41 12.69 -3.26 9.76
N SER A 42 12.32 -4.36 10.41
CA SER A 42 13.07 -5.62 10.43
C SER A 42 12.24 -6.79 9.92
N GLU A 43 12.73 -7.47 8.89
CA GLU A 43 12.13 -8.72 8.39
C GLU A 43 12.06 -9.80 9.49
N LYS A 44 13.09 -9.88 10.34
CA LYS A 44 13.14 -10.84 11.46
C LYS A 44 12.00 -10.59 12.45
N GLU A 45 11.73 -9.34 12.77
CA GLU A 45 10.65 -8.94 13.67
C GLU A 45 9.28 -9.26 13.07
N VAL A 46 9.05 -8.94 11.79
CA VAL A 46 7.79 -9.30 11.12
C VAL A 46 7.54 -10.81 11.15
N ARG A 47 8.57 -11.62 10.84
CA ARG A 47 8.48 -13.08 10.92
C ARG A 47 8.18 -13.57 12.34
N ASN A 48 8.74 -12.91 13.36
CA ASN A 48 8.43 -13.24 14.75
C ASN A 48 6.96 -12.97 15.08
N LEU A 49 6.46 -11.78 14.70
CA LEU A 49 5.04 -11.44 14.88
C LEU A 49 4.12 -12.45 14.17
N GLU A 50 4.45 -12.86 12.95
CA GLU A 50 3.68 -13.87 12.20
C GLU A 50 3.68 -15.23 12.91
N LYS A 51 4.82 -15.66 13.50
CA LYS A 51 4.90 -16.91 14.28
C LYS A 51 4.00 -16.85 15.52
N ILE A 52 4.07 -15.75 16.28
CA ILE A 52 3.24 -15.58 17.49
C ILE A 52 1.75 -15.51 17.11
N SER A 53 1.41 -14.78 16.06
CA SER A 53 0.07 -14.66 15.51
C SER A 53 -0.52 -16.04 15.20
N LYS A 54 0.21 -16.87 14.45
CA LYS A 54 -0.20 -18.24 14.09
C LYS A 54 -0.36 -19.11 15.32
N ARG A 55 0.64 -19.12 16.24
CA ARG A 55 0.60 -19.91 17.49
C ARG A 55 -0.62 -19.56 18.34
N ASN A 56 -0.94 -18.27 18.46
CA ASN A 56 -2.03 -17.82 19.31
C ASN A 56 -3.37 -17.71 18.56
N LYS A 57 -3.43 -18.09 17.28
CA LYS A 57 -4.62 -17.98 16.41
C LYS A 57 -5.19 -16.55 16.40
N LYS A 58 -4.31 -15.55 16.34
CA LYS A 58 -4.65 -14.14 16.29
C LYS A 58 -4.19 -13.51 14.98
N LYS A 59 -4.83 -12.45 14.54
CA LYS A 59 -4.59 -11.82 13.25
C LYS A 59 -3.86 -10.51 13.40
N ILE A 60 -3.01 -10.22 12.42
CA ILE A 60 -2.27 -8.97 12.29
C ILE A 60 -2.88 -8.20 11.12
N PHE A 61 -3.35 -7.00 11.39
CA PHE A 61 -3.78 -6.02 10.40
C PHE A 61 -2.81 -4.85 10.43
N VAL A 62 -2.51 -4.30 9.27
CA VAL A 62 -1.66 -3.10 9.16
C VAL A 62 -2.46 -2.01 8.47
N ASP A 63 -2.30 -0.77 8.89
CA ASP A 63 -3.00 0.35 8.29
C ASP A 63 -2.39 0.70 6.92
N TYR A 64 -2.85 -0.02 5.89
CA TYR A 64 -2.61 0.26 4.48
C TYR A 64 -3.90 0.78 3.82
N PRO A 65 -4.30 2.02 4.08
CA PRO A 65 -5.64 2.51 3.73
C PRO A 65 -5.93 2.44 2.23
N PHE A 66 -4.93 2.70 1.39
CA PHE A 66 -5.13 2.76 -0.06
C PHE A 66 -5.61 1.46 -0.69
N ILE A 67 -5.29 0.28 -0.14
CA ILE A 67 -5.79 -0.99 -0.69
C ILE A 67 -7.31 -1.14 -0.51
N PHE A 68 -7.92 -0.32 0.35
CA PHE A 68 -9.35 -0.28 0.58
C PHE A 68 -10.05 0.86 -0.19
N SER A 69 -9.32 1.70 -0.94
CA SER A 69 -9.95 2.73 -1.77
C SER A 69 -10.73 2.12 -2.93
N GLY A 70 -11.83 2.77 -3.32
CA GLY A 70 -12.63 2.31 -4.45
C GLY A 70 -11.87 2.36 -5.77
N SER A 71 -10.99 3.35 -5.94
CA SER A 71 -10.11 3.50 -7.10
C SER A 71 -9.17 2.31 -7.26
N ILE A 72 -8.45 1.90 -6.22
CA ILE A 72 -7.54 0.74 -6.29
C ILE A 72 -8.32 -0.57 -6.46
N ASN A 73 -9.48 -0.71 -5.85
CA ASN A 73 -10.34 -1.87 -6.08
C ASN A 73 -10.88 -1.92 -7.52
N PHE A 74 -11.18 -0.76 -8.12
CA PHE A 74 -11.56 -0.67 -9.53
C PHE A 74 -10.40 -1.08 -10.44
N ILE A 75 -9.19 -0.56 -10.22
CA ILE A 75 -7.97 -0.96 -10.96
C ILE A 75 -7.73 -2.47 -10.84
N ARG A 76 -7.90 -3.06 -9.66
CA ARG A 76 -7.78 -4.51 -9.46
C ARG A 76 -8.73 -5.29 -10.38
N LYS A 77 -10.00 -4.90 -10.43
CA LYS A 77 -10.98 -5.51 -11.32
C LYS A 77 -10.60 -5.40 -12.79
N LEU A 78 -10.04 -4.25 -13.21
CA LEU A 78 -9.56 -4.07 -14.59
C LEU A 78 -8.38 -4.99 -14.92
N ILE A 79 -7.45 -5.19 -14.00
CA ILE A 79 -6.34 -6.14 -14.18
C ILE A 79 -6.86 -7.57 -14.25
N GLU A 80 -7.75 -7.96 -13.34
CA GLU A 80 -8.32 -9.31 -13.28
C GLU A 80 -9.19 -9.65 -14.51
N SER A 81 -9.95 -8.67 -15.03
CA SER A 81 -10.79 -8.86 -16.23
C SER A 81 -10.03 -8.87 -17.55
N ASN A 82 -8.77 -8.45 -17.54
CA ASN A 82 -7.93 -8.28 -18.73
C ASN A 82 -8.57 -7.39 -19.84
N ARG A 83 -9.48 -6.46 -19.46
CA ARG A 83 -10.25 -5.63 -20.39
C ARG A 83 -9.39 -4.86 -21.39
N PHE A 84 -8.24 -4.36 -20.96
CA PHE A 84 -7.33 -3.56 -21.78
C PHE A 84 -6.07 -4.32 -22.16
N GLY A 85 -6.07 -5.64 -22.01
CA GLY A 85 -4.92 -6.50 -22.27
C GLY A 85 -3.84 -6.38 -21.21
N LYS A 86 -2.64 -6.84 -21.55
CA LYS A 86 -1.52 -6.93 -20.60
C LYS A 86 -1.14 -5.57 -19.99
N LEU A 87 -0.96 -5.54 -18.68
CA LEU A 87 -0.35 -4.43 -17.96
C LEU A 87 1.18 -4.47 -18.15
N ASN A 88 1.75 -3.41 -18.72
CA ASN A 88 3.16 -3.36 -19.12
C ASN A 88 4.00 -2.47 -18.19
N GLU A 89 3.39 -1.41 -17.64
CA GLU A 89 4.10 -0.42 -16.86
C GLU A 89 3.19 0.20 -15.80
N ILE A 90 3.75 0.53 -14.65
CA ILE A 90 3.12 1.35 -13.59
C ILE A 90 4.08 2.46 -13.23
N GLU A 91 3.57 3.68 -13.17
CA GLU A 91 4.26 4.82 -12.59
C GLU A 91 3.50 5.24 -11.32
N SER A 92 4.23 5.61 -10.26
CA SER A 92 3.64 6.11 -9.01
C SER A 92 4.39 7.35 -8.55
N TYR A 93 3.64 8.38 -8.22
CA TYR A 93 4.13 9.66 -7.73
C TYR A 93 3.46 9.95 -6.40
N ARG A 94 4.29 10.05 -5.34
CA ARG A 94 3.84 10.39 -4.00
C ARG A 94 4.74 11.48 -3.45
N GLU A 95 4.22 12.69 -3.52
CA GLU A 95 4.97 13.90 -3.22
C GLU A 95 4.28 14.72 -2.13
N GLN A 96 5.04 15.50 -1.40
CA GLN A 96 4.67 16.31 -0.26
C GLN A 96 4.13 15.48 0.92
N ALA A 97 4.94 15.39 1.94
CA ALA A 97 4.57 14.89 3.26
C ALA A 97 5.46 15.56 4.32
N PRO A 98 5.06 15.61 5.58
CA PRO A 98 5.92 16.07 6.65
C PRO A 98 7.21 15.26 6.71
N VAL A 99 8.34 15.96 6.81
CA VAL A 99 9.66 15.31 6.97
C VAL A 99 9.71 14.55 8.28
N ARG A 100 9.99 13.27 8.22
CA ARG A 100 10.09 12.43 9.41
C ARG A 100 11.54 12.31 9.91
N LYS A 101 11.69 12.27 11.24
CA LYS A 101 13.00 12.09 11.88
C LYS A 101 13.36 10.63 12.16
N ASP A 102 12.37 9.74 12.28
CA ASP A 102 12.55 8.34 12.66
C ASP A 102 12.89 7.42 11.46
N VAL A 103 12.36 7.72 10.28
CA VAL A 103 12.57 6.93 9.05
C VAL A 103 13.00 7.82 7.87
N ASN A 104 13.47 7.24 6.77
CA ASN A 104 13.70 7.96 5.51
C ASN A 104 12.42 7.95 4.64
N VAL A 105 12.44 8.69 3.52
CA VAL A 105 11.31 8.84 2.60
C VAL A 105 10.81 7.49 2.04
N VAL A 106 11.71 6.52 1.84
CA VAL A 106 11.34 5.19 1.34
C VAL A 106 10.44 4.45 2.33
N TRP A 107 10.83 4.39 3.60
CA TRP A 107 10.03 3.74 4.64
C TRP A 107 8.73 4.46 4.94
N ASP A 108 8.69 5.78 4.74
CA ASP A 108 7.48 6.57 4.99
C ASP A 108 6.49 6.53 3.82
N LEU A 109 6.95 6.75 2.59
CA LEU A 109 6.09 6.91 1.42
C LEU A 109 5.99 5.66 0.56
N ALA A 110 7.12 5.00 0.23
CA ALA A 110 7.08 3.84 -0.66
C ALA A 110 6.32 2.64 -0.06
N VAL A 111 6.15 2.58 1.24
CA VAL A 111 5.32 1.56 1.90
C VAL A 111 3.90 1.56 1.38
N HIS A 112 3.33 2.73 1.08
CA HIS A 112 1.99 2.84 0.50
C HIS A 112 1.94 2.33 -0.94
N ASP A 113 2.95 2.71 -1.75
CA ASP A 113 3.03 2.26 -3.14
C ASP A 113 3.21 0.74 -3.20
N LEU A 114 4.10 0.20 -2.37
CA LEU A 114 4.32 -1.24 -2.27
C LEU A 114 3.07 -1.98 -1.78
N SER A 115 2.33 -1.41 -0.82
CA SER A 115 1.08 -2.05 -0.35
C SER A 115 0.06 -2.18 -1.48
N ILE A 116 -0.10 -1.14 -2.31
CA ILE A 116 -0.95 -1.18 -3.50
C ILE A 116 -0.43 -2.21 -4.52
N LEU A 117 0.87 -2.20 -4.81
CA LEU A 117 1.47 -3.13 -5.77
C LEU A 117 1.32 -4.59 -5.35
N PHE A 118 1.60 -4.92 -4.08
CA PHE A 118 1.41 -6.28 -3.56
C PHE A 118 -0.06 -6.71 -3.59
N TYR A 119 -0.98 -5.79 -3.31
CA TYR A 119 -2.41 -6.05 -3.39
C TYR A 119 -2.91 -6.31 -4.80
N LEU A 120 -2.43 -5.52 -5.78
CA LEU A 120 -2.83 -5.63 -7.19
C LEU A 120 -2.17 -6.83 -7.89
N LEU A 121 -0.86 -7.00 -7.72
CA LEU A 121 -0.04 -7.93 -8.52
C LEU A 121 0.11 -9.32 -7.89
N LYS A 122 -0.10 -9.43 -6.57
CA LYS A 122 0.06 -10.68 -5.80
C LYS A 122 1.38 -11.40 -6.08
N SER A 123 2.43 -10.63 -6.36
CA SER A 123 3.76 -11.14 -6.73
C SER A 123 4.88 -10.25 -6.20
N ASN A 124 6.07 -10.83 -6.06
CA ASN A 124 7.28 -10.11 -5.67
C ASN A 124 8.02 -9.57 -6.90
N PRO A 125 8.65 -8.39 -6.81
CA PRO A 125 9.57 -7.94 -7.85
C PRO A 125 10.78 -8.88 -7.91
N ILE A 126 11.25 -9.18 -9.13
CA ILE A 126 12.46 -9.97 -9.38
C ILE A 126 13.73 -9.12 -9.31
N LYS A 127 13.60 -7.83 -9.61
CA LYS A 127 14.68 -6.84 -9.47
C LYS A 127 14.13 -5.59 -8.77
N SER A 128 14.95 -4.98 -7.92
CA SER A 128 14.63 -3.75 -7.20
C SER A 128 15.88 -2.87 -7.17
N LYS A 129 15.76 -1.63 -7.61
CA LYS A 129 16.81 -0.61 -7.59
C LYS A 129 16.22 0.69 -7.04
N SER A 130 17.03 1.48 -6.36
CA SER A 130 16.67 2.82 -5.91
C SER A 130 17.83 3.79 -6.06
N LEU A 131 17.51 5.03 -6.42
CA LEU A 131 18.36 6.19 -6.28
C LEU A 131 17.75 7.07 -5.19
N LYS A 132 18.55 7.40 -4.18
CA LYS A 132 18.13 8.24 -3.05
C LYS A 132 18.90 9.54 -3.08
N ILE A 133 18.20 10.64 -2.83
CA ILE A 133 18.74 11.98 -2.85
C ILE A 133 18.42 12.64 -1.50
N ASN A 134 19.32 13.48 -1.05
CA ASN A 134 19.15 14.29 0.13
C ASN A 134 19.35 15.77 -0.26
N ASN A 135 18.24 16.48 -0.44
CA ASN A 135 18.24 17.89 -0.85
C ASN A 135 18.08 18.85 0.35
N ALA A 136 17.43 18.42 1.42
CA ALA A 136 16.99 19.28 2.53
C ALA A 136 17.98 19.34 3.72
N LYS A 137 19.27 19.04 3.54
CA LYS A 137 20.25 18.95 4.65
C LYS A 137 19.78 18.06 5.81
N SER A 138 18.87 17.15 5.55
CA SER A 138 18.42 16.13 6.50
C SER A 138 19.47 15.01 6.58
N PRO A 139 19.67 14.36 7.72
CA PRO A 139 20.53 13.19 7.82
C PRO A 139 19.97 11.98 7.04
N LYS A 140 18.73 12.05 6.57
CA LYS A 140 18.04 10.98 5.84
C LYS A 140 17.59 11.45 4.47
N SER A 141 17.51 10.53 3.51
CA SER A 141 17.05 10.82 2.16
C SER A 141 15.61 11.35 2.18
N ASP A 142 15.39 12.46 1.50
CA ASP A 142 14.10 13.14 1.36
C ASP A 142 13.42 12.87 0.02
N THR A 143 14.16 12.33 -0.94
CA THR A 143 13.67 11.97 -2.27
C THR A 143 14.21 10.60 -2.67
N ALA A 144 13.37 9.78 -3.30
CA ALA A 144 13.75 8.48 -3.82
C ALA A 144 13.09 8.21 -5.16
N PHE A 145 13.89 7.69 -6.10
CA PHE A 145 13.43 7.09 -7.35
C PHE A 145 13.65 5.59 -7.26
N ILE A 146 12.58 4.82 -7.45
CA ILE A 146 12.60 3.36 -7.27
C ILE A 146 12.15 2.72 -8.57
N ASN A 147 12.90 1.70 -9.01
CA ASN A 147 12.53 0.85 -10.14
C ASN A 147 12.36 -0.59 -9.65
N LEU A 148 11.20 -1.18 -9.94
CA LEU A 148 10.89 -2.57 -9.65
C LEU A 148 10.57 -3.28 -10.96
N THR A 149 11.20 -4.42 -11.21
CA THR A 149 10.89 -5.27 -12.36
C THR A 149 10.22 -6.55 -11.87
N TYR A 150 9.09 -6.90 -12.45
CA TYR A 150 8.33 -8.12 -12.18
C TYR A 150 8.52 -9.16 -13.28
N LYS A 151 8.09 -10.39 -13.01
CA LYS A 151 7.94 -11.39 -14.07
C LYS A 151 7.06 -10.83 -15.20
N ASN A 152 7.16 -11.37 -16.40
CA ASN A 152 6.42 -10.90 -17.58
C ASN A 152 6.80 -9.49 -18.08
N LYS A 153 7.99 -8.97 -17.70
CA LYS A 153 8.51 -7.67 -18.16
C LYS A 153 7.67 -6.47 -17.71
N LEU A 154 6.85 -6.60 -16.65
CA LEU A 154 6.20 -5.45 -16.03
C LEU A 154 7.25 -4.63 -15.27
N ASN A 155 7.35 -3.35 -15.59
CA ASN A 155 8.20 -2.39 -14.90
C ASN A 155 7.35 -1.42 -14.07
N VAL A 156 7.84 -1.09 -12.88
CA VAL A 156 7.21 -0.12 -11.99
C VAL A 156 8.23 0.95 -11.62
N PHE A 157 7.86 2.20 -11.81
CA PHE A 157 8.66 3.38 -11.47
C PHE A 157 7.93 4.14 -10.38
N ILE A 158 8.63 4.44 -9.28
CA ILE A 158 8.07 5.16 -8.14
C ILE A 158 8.96 6.36 -7.86
N LYS A 159 8.35 7.54 -7.74
CA LYS A 159 8.98 8.75 -7.21
C LYS A 159 8.32 9.10 -5.89
N ASN A 160 9.10 9.11 -4.83
CA ASN A 160 8.68 9.56 -3.51
C ASN A 160 9.52 10.77 -3.10
N THR A 161 8.90 11.84 -2.65
CA THR A 161 9.60 12.99 -2.09
C THR A 161 8.78 13.68 -1.03
N TRP A 162 9.43 14.10 0.05
CA TRP A 162 8.83 15.00 1.03
C TRP A 162 8.83 16.44 0.53
N ILE A 163 9.81 16.77 -0.35
CA ILE A 163 10.02 18.13 -0.85
C ILE A 163 9.24 18.31 -2.15
N SER A 164 8.05 18.89 -2.03
CA SER A 164 7.23 19.30 -3.16
C SER A 164 6.30 20.42 -2.71
N PRO A 165 6.11 21.48 -3.53
CA PRO A 165 5.17 22.55 -3.20
C PRO A 165 3.72 22.10 -3.27
N ILE A 166 3.44 21.02 -3.98
CA ILE A 166 2.10 20.47 -4.16
C ILE A 166 2.04 19.00 -3.72
N LYS A 167 0.89 18.62 -3.20
CA LYS A 167 0.61 17.24 -2.82
C LYS A 167 0.22 16.42 -4.05
N ILE A 168 0.97 15.35 -4.35
CA ILE A 168 0.69 14.42 -5.44
C ILE A 168 0.48 13.02 -4.89
N ARG A 169 -0.56 12.35 -5.35
CA ARG A 169 -0.91 10.96 -5.03
C ARG A 169 -1.44 10.28 -6.30
N LEU A 170 -0.59 10.24 -7.33
CA LEU A 170 -0.94 9.81 -8.68
C LEU A 170 -0.30 8.46 -9.00
N MET A 171 -1.10 7.55 -9.53
CA MET A 171 -0.60 6.34 -10.18
C MET A 171 -1.08 6.30 -11.64
N LYS A 172 -0.20 5.84 -12.53
CA LYS A 172 -0.50 5.64 -13.95
C LYS A 172 -0.25 4.19 -14.31
N PHE A 173 -1.24 3.57 -14.92
CA PHE A 173 -1.20 2.17 -15.33
C PHE A 173 -1.26 2.10 -16.86
N LYS A 174 -0.22 1.58 -17.48
CA LYS A 174 -0.11 1.45 -18.94
C LYS A 174 -0.36 0.02 -19.36
N PHE A 175 -1.55 -0.22 -19.87
CA PHE A 175 -1.95 -1.45 -20.48
C PHE A 175 -1.60 -1.48 -21.98
N LYS A 176 -1.75 -2.64 -22.62
CA LYS A 176 -1.57 -2.77 -24.09
C LYS A 176 -2.45 -1.78 -24.84
N ASN A 177 -3.71 -1.64 -24.46
CA ASN A 177 -4.73 -0.87 -25.18
C ASN A 177 -5.27 0.38 -24.45
N ALA A 178 -4.76 0.69 -23.26
CA ALA A 178 -5.21 1.83 -22.46
C ALA A 178 -4.11 2.38 -21.57
N ILE A 179 -4.25 3.66 -21.21
CA ILE A 179 -3.49 4.32 -20.15
C ILE A 179 -4.51 4.81 -19.11
N ILE A 180 -4.33 4.43 -17.86
CA ILE A 180 -5.24 4.78 -16.78
C ILE A 180 -4.51 5.64 -15.77
N TYR A 181 -5.06 6.78 -15.45
CA TYR A 181 -4.62 7.67 -14.38
C TYR A 181 -5.52 7.45 -13.18
N CYS A 182 -4.90 7.24 -12.03
CA CYS A 182 -5.56 7.12 -10.73
C CYS A 182 -4.97 8.20 -9.81
N ASP A 183 -5.72 9.26 -9.57
CA ASP A 183 -5.32 10.36 -8.68
C ASP A 183 -6.13 10.31 -7.39
N GLU A 184 -5.48 9.98 -6.29
CA GLU A 184 -6.13 9.89 -4.97
C GLU A 184 -6.37 11.27 -4.31
N ASN A 185 -5.83 12.35 -4.88
CA ASN A 185 -6.14 13.71 -4.42
C ASN A 185 -7.47 14.23 -4.99
N GLU A 186 -7.93 13.66 -6.09
CA GLU A 186 -9.24 14.00 -6.64
C GLU A 186 -10.36 13.52 -5.72
N SER A 187 -11.38 14.36 -5.54
CA SER A 187 -12.53 14.02 -4.69
C SER A 187 -13.50 13.06 -5.38
N MET A 188 -13.77 13.26 -6.68
CA MET A 188 -14.78 12.51 -7.44
C MET A 188 -14.18 11.70 -8.59
N TYR A 189 -13.49 12.32 -9.51
CA TYR A 189 -13.05 11.73 -10.77
C TYR A 189 -11.64 11.13 -10.66
N LYS A 190 -11.42 10.29 -9.66
CA LYS A 190 -10.13 9.69 -9.34
C LYS A 190 -9.55 8.85 -10.47
N ILE A 191 -10.38 8.28 -11.34
CA ILE A 191 -9.97 7.40 -12.44
C ILE A 191 -10.28 8.06 -13.78
N LYS A 192 -9.27 8.15 -14.64
CA LYS A 192 -9.41 8.60 -16.03
C LYS A 192 -8.77 7.54 -16.93
N ILE A 193 -9.55 6.95 -17.84
CA ILE A 193 -9.13 5.89 -18.73
C ILE A 193 -9.03 6.43 -20.14
N TYR A 194 -7.82 6.45 -20.69
CA TYR A 194 -7.55 6.82 -22.08
C TYR A 194 -7.29 5.55 -22.89
N PHE A 195 -8.12 5.27 -23.87
CA PHE A 195 -7.98 4.08 -24.72
C PHE A 195 -8.26 4.39 -26.19
N LYS A 196 -7.69 3.58 -27.09
CA LYS A 196 -7.96 3.71 -28.52
C LYS A 196 -9.10 2.76 -28.91
N LYS A 197 -10.14 3.28 -29.53
CA LYS A 197 -11.10 2.47 -30.27
C LYS A 197 -10.46 1.98 -31.56
N ALA A 198 -10.87 0.81 -32.04
CA ALA A 198 -10.38 0.25 -33.30
C ALA A 198 -10.50 1.27 -34.44
N LYS A 199 -9.44 1.43 -35.24
CA LYS A 199 -9.34 2.35 -36.38
C LYS A 199 -9.41 3.85 -36.06
N GLN A 200 -9.31 4.27 -34.78
CA GLN A 200 -9.25 5.70 -34.43
C GLN A 200 -7.82 6.14 -34.10
N ALA A 201 -7.42 7.32 -34.62
CA ALA A 201 -6.13 7.93 -34.30
C ALA A 201 -6.11 8.56 -32.90
N LYS A 202 -7.25 9.06 -32.43
CA LYS A 202 -7.40 9.77 -31.14
C LYS A 202 -7.76 8.82 -30.00
N TYR A 203 -7.32 9.16 -28.79
CA TYR A 203 -7.76 8.49 -27.57
C TYR A 203 -9.20 8.88 -27.23
N SER A 204 -9.98 7.91 -26.80
CA SER A 204 -11.27 8.13 -26.13
C SER A 204 -11.01 8.23 -24.63
N LEU A 205 -11.78 9.05 -23.93
CA LEU A 205 -11.74 9.20 -22.48
C LEU A 205 -12.98 8.53 -21.88
N GLU A 206 -12.76 7.71 -20.87
CA GLU A 206 -13.79 7.17 -19.99
C GLU A 206 -13.47 7.59 -18.55
N VAL A 207 -14.46 8.10 -17.84
CA VAL A 207 -14.37 8.46 -16.42
C VAL A 207 -15.40 7.60 -15.68
N PRO A 208 -14.99 6.46 -15.12
CA PRO A 208 -15.93 5.54 -14.49
C PRO A 208 -16.39 6.06 -13.12
N GLU A 209 -17.61 5.73 -12.78
CA GLU A 209 -18.06 5.84 -11.40
C GLU A 209 -17.36 4.80 -10.52
N ILE A 210 -16.88 5.24 -9.38
CA ILE A 210 -16.25 4.39 -8.37
C ILE A 210 -16.89 4.63 -7.01
N ASP A 211 -16.80 3.64 -6.16
CA ASP A 211 -17.24 3.78 -4.78
C ASP A 211 -16.27 4.70 -4.01
N LEU A 212 -16.76 5.84 -3.56
CA LEU A 212 -16.02 6.88 -2.83
C LEU A 212 -16.05 6.71 -1.30
N ALA A 213 -16.62 5.62 -0.78
CA ALA A 213 -16.64 5.37 0.66
C ALA A 213 -15.21 5.38 1.24
N GLU A 214 -15.10 5.95 2.43
CA GLU A 214 -13.82 6.18 3.07
C GLU A 214 -13.03 4.88 3.30
N PRO A 215 -11.75 4.83 2.91
CA PRO A 215 -10.91 3.62 3.04
C PRO A 215 -10.79 3.09 4.46
N LEU A 216 -10.73 3.97 5.47
CA LEU A 216 -10.64 3.56 6.87
C LEU A 216 -11.89 2.81 7.34
N SER A 217 -13.07 3.29 6.97
CA SER A 217 -14.34 2.60 7.27
C SER A 217 -14.38 1.20 6.65
N ARG A 218 -13.85 1.04 5.44
CA ARG A 218 -13.75 -0.27 4.78
C ARG A 218 -12.72 -1.17 5.44
N LEU A 219 -11.58 -0.63 5.88
CA LEU A 219 -10.59 -1.38 6.66
C LEU A 219 -11.23 -1.92 7.95
N VAL A 220 -11.96 -1.08 8.69
CA VAL A 220 -12.64 -1.51 9.92
C VAL A 220 -13.66 -2.62 9.64
N ASN A 221 -14.48 -2.47 8.60
CA ASN A 221 -15.43 -3.49 8.19
C ASN A 221 -14.73 -4.79 7.75
N TYR A 222 -13.62 -4.69 7.01
CA TYR A 222 -12.79 -5.84 6.64
C TYR A 222 -12.26 -6.56 7.87
N ILE A 223 -11.71 -5.85 8.85
CA ILE A 223 -11.20 -6.40 10.11
C ILE A 223 -12.31 -7.15 10.85
N TYR A 224 -13.47 -6.51 11.00
CA TYR A 224 -14.62 -7.12 11.68
C TYR A 224 -15.06 -8.43 11.03
N LYS A 225 -15.30 -8.42 9.70
CA LYS A 225 -15.70 -9.61 8.94
C LYS A 225 -14.63 -10.70 9.00
N ASN A 226 -13.36 -10.31 8.82
CA ASN A 226 -12.24 -11.25 8.80
C ASN A 226 -12.06 -11.96 10.16
N ILE A 227 -12.27 -11.27 11.27
CA ILE A 227 -12.22 -11.85 12.60
C ILE A 227 -13.44 -12.75 12.84
N LYS A 228 -14.65 -12.25 12.53
CA LYS A 228 -15.90 -12.96 12.76
C LYS A 228 -15.98 -14.29 11.98
N ASN A 229 -15.62 -14.25 10.70
CA ASN A 229 -15.75 -15.40 9.79
C ASN A 229 -14.47 -16.24 9.71
N ASN A 230 -13.41 -15.85 10.44
CA ASN A 230 -12.08 -16.48 10.38
C ASN A 230 -11.52 -16.61 8.95
N GLU A 231 -11.76 -15.60 8.10
CA GLU A 231 -11.34 -15.59 6.72
C GLU A 231 -9.81 -15.44 6.58
N ARG A 232 -9.28 -15.80 5.41
CA ARG A 232 -7.87 -15.57 5.09
C ARG A 232 -7.57 -14.08 5.07
N ASN A 233 -6.52 -13.69 5.78
CA ASN A 233 -6.12 -12.29 5.91
C ASN A 233 -5.20 -11.87 4.74
N VAL A 234 -5.57 -10.81 4.02
CA VAL A 234 -4.75 -10.29 2.91
C VAL A 234 -3.36 -9.84 3.37
N PHE A 235 -3.24 -9.38 4.60
CA PHE A 235 -1.99 -8.91 5.18
C PHE A 235 -0.95 -10.03 5.42
N ASP A 236 -1.36 -11.28 5.55
CA ASP A 236 -0.47 -12.42 5.81
C ASP A 236 0.60 -12.61 4.73
N TYR A 237 0.26 -12.27 3.47
CA TYR A 237 1.22 -12.28 2.38
C TYR A 237 1.99 -10.95 2.26
N MET A 238 1.32 -9.83 2.55
CA MET A 238 1.84 -8.50 2.25
C MET A 238 2.93 -8.05 3.22
N ASN A 239 2.73 -8.25 4.52
CA ASN A 239 3.56 -7.64 5.56
C ASN A 239 5.05 -7.97 5.39
N ILE A 240 5.39 -9.25 5.28
CA ILE A 240 6.78 -9.67 5.14
C ILE A 240 7.39 -9.24 3.80
N ASN A 241 6.62 -9.32 2.71
CA ASN A 241 7.10 -9.00 1.38
C ASN A 241 7.33 -7.48 1.21
N ILE A 242 6.47 -6.63 1.77
CA ILE A 242 6.64 -5.18 1.81
C ILE A 242 7.92 -4.85 2.59
N THR A 243 8.07 -5.34 3.81
CA THR A 243 9.25 -5.06 4.66
C THR A 243 10.53 -5.52 3.98
N LYS A 244 10.55 -6.71 3.37
CA LYS A 244 11.70 -7.24 2.62
C LYS A 244 12.05 -6.36 1.42
N THR A 245 11.05 -5.86 0.69
CA THR A 245 11.27 -4.99 -0.47
C THR A 245 11.76 -3.62 -0.02
N LEU A 246 11.12 -3.03 1.01
CA LEU A 246 11.59 -1.77 1.61
C LEU A 246 13.05 -1.83 2.03
N LYS A 247 13.45 -2.90 2.72
CA LYS A 247 14.84 -3.08 3.15
C LYS A 247 15.84 -3.14 1.99
N LYS A 248 15.43 -3.66 0.83
CA LYS A 248 16.30 -3.73 -0.36
C LYS A 248 16.50 -2.38 -1.04
N ILE A 249 15.51 -1.48 -0.93
CA ILE A 249 15.49 -0.19 -1.64
C ILE A 249 15.74 1.02 -0.72
N SER A 250 15.81 0.81 0.61
CA SER A 250 16.05 1.87 1.60
C SER A 250 17.52 2.25 1.80
#